data_5b9911af6e84df093843bfb537e0096f
#
_entry.id   5b9911af6e84df093843bfb537e0096f
#
_cell.length_a   1.000
_cell.length_b   1.000
_cell.length_c   1.000
_cell.angle_alpha   90.00
_cell.angle_beta   90.00
_cell.angle_gamma   90.00
#
_symmetry.space_group_name_H-M   'P 1'
#
loop_
_entity.id
_entity.type
_entity.pdbx_description
1 polymer ?
#
loop_
_entity_poly.entity_id
_entity_poly.type
_entity_poly.pdbx_seq_one_letter_code
_entity_poly.pdbx_strand_id
1 'polypeptide(L)'
;DLPQRRRAELQEKYFVYLTAELAPRILTLNNAKKGTRIWTAGVDLGAYHAVHCRLRRPTLFAGAVGMGGIYDLTRFWGTDSDDMVLRCSPLAYLQENGIANKLALTKAEENCLILCAGQGAYEGDALDDTQALADLLKDQGMPAHLEIWGGDVSHDWYWWGKMWSLFAPRILEVK
;
A
#
# COMPACT_ATOMS: atom_id res chain seq x y z
N ASP A 1 1.10 -26.02 5.82
CA ASP A 1 1.16 -24.58 6.18
C ASP A 1 2.57 -24.20 6.59
N LEU A 2 3.06 -23.06 6.08
CA LEU A 2 4.37 -22.54 6.46
C LEU A 2 4.29 -21.84 7.82
N PRO A 3 5.32 -21.99 8.67
CA PRO A 3 5.43 -21.22 9.90
C PRO A 3 5.36 -19.70 9.62
N GLN A 4 4.82 -18.94 10.56
CA GLN A 4 4.64 -17.50 10.48
C GLN A 4 5.91 -16.76 10.05
N ARG A 5 7.03 -17.00 10.75
CA ARG A 5 8.33 -16.40 10.41
C ARG A 5 8.75 -16.70 8.98
N ARG A 6 8.50 -17.91 8.48
CA ARG A 6 8.83 -18.28 7.11
C ARG A 6 8.01 -17.53 6.08
N ARG A 7 6.74 -17.25 6.39
CA ARG A 7 5.88 -16.40 5.55
C ARG A 7 6.44 -14.97 5.49
N ALA A 8 6.82 -14.40 6.64
CA ALA A 8 7.43 -13.08 6.73
C ALA A 8 8.75 -12.99 5.95
N GLU A 9 9.63 -14.01 6.06
CA GLU A 9 10.86 -14.10 5.27
C GLU A 9 10.60 -14.09 3.76
N LEU A 10 9.56 -14.76 3.30
CA LEU A 10 9.19 -14.77 1.88
C LEU A 10 8.67 -13.41 1.42
N GLN A 11 7.88 -12.73 2.25
CA GLN A 11 7.40 -11.36 1.97
C GLN A 11 8.58 -10.37 1.93
N GLU A 12 9.53 -10.46 2.85
CA GLU A 12 10.72 -9.63 2.80
C GLU A 12 11.56 -9.88 1.54
N LYS A 13 11.72 -11.13 1.12
CA LYS A 13 12.39 -11.46 -0.15
C LYS A 13 11.67 -10.86 -1.35
N TYR A 14 10.34 -10.94 -1.37
CA TYR A 14 9.55 -10.33 -2.42
C TYR A 14 9.67 -8.80 -2.41
N PHE A 15 9.64 -8.17 -1.24
CA PHE A 15 9.87 -6.74 -1.11
C PHE A 15 11.27 -6.32 -1.62
N VAL A 16 12.31 -7.09 -1.29
CA VAL A 16 13.67 -6.85 -1.80
C VAL A 16 13.69 -6.96 -3.32
N TYR A 17 13.08 -8.00 -3.90
CA TYR A 17 12.95 -8.16 -5.35
C TYR A 17 12.29 -6.93 -6.00
N LEU A 18 11.15 -6.49 -5.46
CA LEU A 18 10.43 -5.32 -5.99
C LEU A 18 11.30 -4.05 -5.97
N THR A 19 12.06 -3.84 -4.89
CA THR A 19 12.76 -2.57 -4.64
C THR A 19 14.19 -2.54 -5.18
N ALA A 20 14.89 -3.67 -5.20
CA ALA A 20 16.29 -3.76 -5.60
C ALA A 20 16.48 -4.26 -7.04
N GLU A 21 15.50 -4.96 -7.60
CA GLU A 21 15.61 -5.55 -8.94
C GLU A 21 14.55 -4.97 -9.89
N LEU A 22 13.27 -5.15 -9.60
CA LEU A 22 12.20 -4.81 -10.52
C LEU A 22 12.07 -3.30 -10.74
N ALA A 23 11.98 -2.50 -9.68
CA ALA A 23 11.81 -1.06 -9.81
C ALA A 23 13.00 -0.37 -10.54
N PRO A 24 14.27 -0.65 -10.22
CA PRO A 24 15.40 -0.15 -11.00
C PRO A 24 15.36 -0.60 -12.47
N ARG A 25 14.94 -1.83 -12.73
CA ARG A 25 14.80 -2.33 -14.09
C ARG A 25 13.74 -1.58 -14.88
N ILE A 26 12.57 -1.32 -14.28
CA ILE A 26 11.50 -0.50 -14.88
C ILE A 26 12.01 0.89 -15.23
N LEU A 27 12.69 1.56 -14.30
CA LEU A 27 13.24 2.89 -14.54
C LEU A 27 14.26 2.89 -15.69
N THR A 28 15.12 1.89 -15.75
CA THR A 28 16.12 1.75 -16.83
C THR A 28 15.45 1.51 -18.19
N LEU A 29 14.48 0.60 -18.27
CA LEU A 29 13.76 0.29 -19.52
C LEU A 29 12.99 1.49 -20.08
N ASN A 30 12.56 2.39 -19.21
CA ASN A 30 11.83 3.60 -19.61
C ASN A 30 12.75 4.84 -19.78
N ASN A 31 14.08 4.66 -19.74
CA ASN A 31 15.04 5.77 -19.81
C ASN A 31 14.69 6.89 -18.81
N ALA A 32 14.27 6.50 -17.60
CA ALA A 32 13.81 7.44 -16.59
C ALA A 32 14.93 8.38 -16.15
N LYS A 33 14.62 9.66 -15.98
CA LYS A 33 15.56 10.65 -15.46
C LYS A 33 15.97 10.33 -14.02
N LYS A 34 17.16 10.77 -13.63
CA LYS A 34 17.61 10.65 -12.23
C LYS A 34 16.60 11.32 -11.30
N GLY A 35 16.20 10.60 -10.27
CA GLY A 35 15.21 11.07 -9.29
C GLY A 35 13.75 10.77 -9.67
N THR A 36 13.48 10.14 -10.82
CA THR A 36 12.14 9.62 -11.14
C THR A 36 11.73 8.59 -10.11
N ARG A 37 10.51 8.72 -9.58
CA ARG A 37 9.88 7.77 -8.66
C ARG A 37 8.68 7.10 -9.31
N ILE A 38 8.34 5.90 -8.85
CA ILE A 38 7.30 5.03 -9.40
C ILE A 38 6.02 5.17 -8.57
N TRP A 39 4.86 5.22 -9.23
CA TRP A 39 3.58 4.93 -8.59
C TRP A 39 3.30 3.44 -8.64
N THR A 40 2.81 2.90 -7.52
CA THR A 40 2.35 1.51 -7.42
C THR A 40 0.84 1.45 -7.33
N ALA A 41 0.24 0.40 -7.87
CA ALA A 41 -1.20 0.19 -7.74
C ALA A 41 -1.48 -1.30 -7.57
N GLY A 42 -2.53 -1.63 -6.84
CA GLY A 42 -2.91 -3.01 -6.65
C GLY A 42 -4.32 -3.17 -6.07
N VAL A 43 -4.79 -4.41 -6.15
CA VAL A 43 -6.06 -4.85 -5.58
C VAL A 43 -5.80 -5.99 -4.60
N ASP A 44 -6.61 -6.13 -3.55
CA ASP A 44 -6.46 -7.18 -2.54
C ASP A 44 -5.01 -7.26 -1.99
N LEU A 45 -4.33 -8.39 -2.06
CA LEU A 45 -2.91 -8.53 -1.70
C LEU A 45 -1.99 -7.64 -2.54
N GLY A 46 -2.36 -7.32 -3.79
CA GLY A 46 -1.65 -6.34 -4.61
C GLY A 46 -1.71 -4.93 -4.01
N ALA A 47 -2.84 -4.55 -3.41
CA ALA A 47 -2.99 -3.28 -2.69
C ALA A 47 -2.06 -3.22 -1.47
N TYR A 48 -2.00 -4.30 -0.70
CA TYR A 48 -1.03 -4.45 0.39
C TYR A 48 0.39 -4.16 -0.09
N HIS A 49 0.85 -4.86 -1.14
CA HIS A 49 2.21 -4.68 -1.65
C HIS A 49 2.47 -3.26 -2.16
N ALA A 50 1.51 -2.68 -2.87
CA ALA A 50 1.63 -1.33 -3.40
C ALA A 50 1.83 -0.29 -2.28
N VAL A 51 0.98 -0.32 -1.27
CA VAL A 51 1.03 0.58 -0.11
C VAL A 51 2.30 0.32 0.71
N HIS A 52 2.63 -0.94 0.98
CA HIS A 52 3.81 -1.32 1.75
C HIS A 52 5.12 -0.81 1.11
N CYS A 53 5.23 -0.91 -0.22
CA CYS A 53 6.36 -0.36 -0.97
C CYS A 53 6.49 1.16 -0.76
N ARG A 54 5.38 1.89 -0.86
CA ARG A 54 5.37 3.36 -0.65
C ARG A 54 5.78 3.74 0.76
N LEU A 55 5.25 3.08 1.77
CA LEU A 55 5.53 3.38 3.17
C LEU A 55 7.00 3.13 3.53
N ARG A 56 7.58 2.03 3.05
CA ARG A 56 8.96 1.63 3.40
C ARG A 56 10.04 2.27 2.52
N ARG A 57 9.73 2.64 1.28
CA ARG A 57 10.70 3.20 0.32
C ARG A 57 10.17 4.45 -0.39
N PRO A 58 9.86 5.52 0.37
CA PRO A 58 9.29 6.75 -0.18
C PRO A 58 10.20 7.46 -1.18
N THR A 59 11.50 7.23 -1.14
CA THR A 59 12.47 7.77 -2.10
C THR A 59 12.41 7.08 -3.46
N LEU A 60 11.89 5.85 -3.53
CA LEU A 60 11.75 5.08 -4.76
C LEU A 60 10.32 5.13 -5.31
N PHE A 61 9.33 5.15 -4.43
CA PHE A 61 7.91 5.15 -4.79
C PHE A 61 7.27 6.51 -4.47
N ALA A 62 6.74 7.17 -5.49
CA ALA A 62 6.09 8.48 -5.37
C ALA A 62 4.73 8.40 -4.69
N GLY A 63 4.01 7.31 -4.93
CA GLY A 63 2.68 7.10 -4.38
C GLY A 63 2.21 5.67 -4.56
N ALA A 64 1.03 5.37 -4.00
CA ALA A 64 0.36 4.09 -4.15
C ALA A 64 -1.16 4.23 -4.24
N VAL A 65 -1.79 3.33 -5.00
CA VAL A 65 -3.24 3.12 -5.04
C VAL A 65 -3.55 1.74 -4.52
N GLY A 66 -4.26 1.66 -3.42
CA GLY A 66 -4.75 0.41 -2.84
C GLY A 66 -6.26 0.31 -2.95
N MET A 67 -6.74 -0.75 -3.59
CA MET A 67 -8.17 -1.00 -3.82
C MET A 67 -8.56 -2.33 -3.17
N GLY A 68 -9.47 -2.30 -2.19
CA GLY A 68 -9.88 -3.48 -1.42
C GLY A 68 -8.70 -4.16 -0.73
N GLY A 69 -7.79 -3.40 -0.14
CA GLY A 69 -6.54 -3.94 0.42
C GLY A 69 -6.68 -4.42 1.86
N ILE A 70 -5.94 -5.48 2.18
CA ILE A 70 -5.76 -5.96 3.55
C ILE A 70 -4.41 -5.44 4.06
N TYR A 71 -4.40 -4.66 5.13
CA TYR A 71 -3.20 -3.99 5.62
C TYR A 71 -2.75 -4.45 7.01
N ASP A 72 -3.57 -5.26 7.68
CA ASP A 72 -3.20 -5.95 8.91
C ASP A 72 -2.94 -7.44 8.65
N LEU A 73 -1.70 -7.82 8.43
CA LEU A 73 -1.32 -9.21 8.22
C LEU A 73 -1.30 -10.03 9.51
N THR A 74 -1.40 -9.41 10.68
CA THR A 74 -1.44 -10.14 11.97
C THR A 74 -2.68 -11.02 12.07
N ARG A 75 -3.77 -10.67 11.39
CA ARG A 75 -4.98 -11.51 11.25
C ARG A 75 -4.69 -12.89 10.68
N PHE A 76 -3.74 -13.00 9.75
CA PHE A 76 -3.41 -14.24 9.06
C PHE A 76 -2.22 -14.96 9.68
N TRP A 77 -1.37 -14.24 10.39
CA TRP A 77 -0.09 -14.74 10.86
C TRP A 77 -0.03 -14.88 12.38
N GLY A 78 -1.03 -14.35 13.12
CA GLY A 78 -1.04 -14.30 14.56
C GLY A 78 -0.28 -13.09 15.11
N THR A 79 -0.46 -12.86 16.40
CA THR A 79 0.05 -11.67 17.11
C THR A 79 1.41 -11.89 17.78
N ASP A 80 2.06 -13.02 17.52
CA ASP A 80 3.40 -13.26 18.06
C ASP A 80 4.36 -12.21 17.51
N SER A 81 4.89 -11.41 18.41
CA SER A 81 5.66 -10.18 18.14
C SER A 81 7.06 -10.46 17.60
N ASP A 82 7.17 -11.21 16.52
CA ASP A 82 8.42 -11.24 15.75
C ASP A 82 8.52 -9.94 14.93
N ASP A 83 9.56 -9.15 15.17
CA ASP A 83 9.81 -7.87 14.46
C ASP A 83 9.68 -7.97 12.95
N MET A 84 10.02 -9.13 12.37
CA MET A 84 9.90 -9.36 10.94
C MET A 84 8.43 -9.43 10.49
N VAL A 85 7.58 -10.05 11.29
CA VAL A 85 6.13 -10.15 11.03
C VAL A 85 5.48 -8.77 11.11
N LEU A 86 5.79 -8.02 12.16
CA LEU A 86 5.29 -6.66 12.35
C LEU A 86 5.73 -5.75 11.21
N ARG A 87 6.99 -5.86 10.78
CA ARG A 87 7.53 -5.10 9.64
C ARG A 87 6.82 -5.39 8.33
N CYS A 88 6.28 -6.59 8.15
CA CYS A 88 5.53 -6.96 6.96
C CYS A 88 4.08 -6.45 6.98
N SER A 89 3.50 -6.12 8.13
CA SER A 89 2.14 -5.57 8.22
C SER A 89 2.17 -4.04 8.14
N PRO A 90 1.58 -3.40 7.11
CA PRO A 90 1.57 -1.93 7.00
C PRO A 90 1.06 -1.22 8.24
N LEU A 91 -0.04 -1.69 8.84
CA LEU A 91 -0.59 -1.11 10.07
C LEU A 91 0.38 -1.24 11.25
N ALA A 92 0.87 -2.44 11.54
CA ALA A 92 1.82 -2.66 12.63
C ALA A 92 3.13 -1.91 12.39
N TYR A 93 3.63 -1.90 11.14
CA TYR A 93 4.84 -1.16 10.77
C TYR A 93 4.72 0.33 11.07
N LEU A 94 3.59 0.95 10.72
CA LEU A 94 3.35 2.38 10.98
C LEU A 94 3.17 2.68 12.46
N GLN A 95 2.52 1.81 13.22
CA GLN A 95 2.34 1.97 14.66
C GLN A 95 3.68 1.98 15.39
N GLU A 96 4.60 1.09 15.01
CA GLU A 96 5.89 0.98 15.68
C GLU A 96 6.95 1.99 15.21
N ASN A 97 7.03 2.20 13.90
CA ASN A 97 8.13 2.96 13.31
C ASN A 97 7.74 4.38 12.91
N GLY A 98 6.43 4.68 12.92
CA GLY A 98 5.92 5.88 12.31
C GLY A 98 6.20 5.92 10.80
N ILE A 99 6.00 7.07 10.21
CA ILE A 99 6.36 7.27 8.80
C ILE A 99 7.88 7.38 8.71
N ALA A 100 8.52 6.35 8.17
CA ALA A 100 9.96 6.36 7.95
C ALA A 100 10.32 7.56 7.06
N ASN A 101 11.15 8.45 7.59
CA ASN A 101 11.55 9.71 6.94
C ASN A 101 10.41 10.73 6.72
N LYS A 102 9.86 11.29 7.80
CA LYS A 102 9.02 12.51 7.71
C LYS A 102 9.66 13.63 6.88
N LEU A 103 11.00 13.66 6.78
CA LEU A 103 11.77 14.58 5.96
C LEU A 103 11.68 14.33 4.45
N ALA A 104 11.32 13.12 4.03
CA ALA A 104 11.12 12.78 2.60
C ALA A 104 9.71 13.10 2.12
N LEU A 105 8.81 13.43 3.03
CA LEU A 105 7.43 13.79 2.73
C LEU A 105 7.31 15.32 2.77
N THR A 106 7.52 15.94 1.63
CA THR A 106 7.24 17.39 1.47
C THR A 106 5.72 17.61 1.40
N LYS A 107 5.27 18.84 1.69
CA LYS A 107 3.85 19.23 1.49
C LYS A 107 3.31 18.92 0.08
N ALA A 108 4.20 18.80 -0.92
CA ALA A 108 3.84 18.40 -2.27
C ALA A 108 3.44 16.92 -2.42
N GLU A 109 3.59 16.13 -1.36
CA GLU A 109 3.25 14.69 -1.35
C GLU A 109 1.94 14.38 -0.60
N GLU A 110 1.20 15.41 -0.21
CA GLU A 110 -0.19 15.26 0.23
C GLU A 110 -0.97 14.55 -0.89
N ASN A 111 -1.71 13.48 -0.51
CA ASN A 111 -2.44 12.60 -1.44
C ASN A 111 -1.59 11.65 -2.30
N CYS A 112 -0.39 11.34 -1.90
CA CYS A 112 0.41 10.29 -2.55
C CYS A 112 -0.08 8.86 -2.26
N LEU A 113 -1.03 8.69 -1.35
CA LEU A 113 -1.73 7.43 -1.07
C LEU A 113 -3.21 7.60 -1.40
N ILE A 114 -3.72 6.72 -2.24
CA ILE A 114 -5.14 6.61 -2.55
C ILE A 114 -5.59 5.24 -2.05
N LEU A 115 -6.54 5.25 -1.12
CA LEU A 115 -7.10 4.04 -0.51
C LEU A 115 -8.60 3.98 -0.83
N CYS A 116 -9.05 2.84 -1.33
CA CYS A 116 -10.44 2.63 -1.67
C CYS A 116 -10.89 1.24 -1.24
N ALA A 117 -12.09 1.16 -0.67
CA ALA A 117 -12.77 -0.10 -0.37
C ALA A 117 -14.27 0.02 -0.63
N GLY A 118 -14.95 -1.10 -0.89
CA GLY A 118 -16.40 -1.20 -0.93
C GLY A 118 -16.98 -1.51 0.45
N GLN A 119 -18.30 -1.66 0.48
CA GLN A 119 -19.06 -2.07 1.68
C GLN A 119 -19.93 -3.30 1.39
N GLY A 120 -19.77 -3.91 0.22
CA GLY A 120 -20.54 -5.06 -0.23
C GLY A 120 -19.94 -6.41 0.18
N ALA A 121 -20.28 -7.43 -0.59
CA ALA A 121 -19.88 -8.80 -0.29
C ALA A 121 -18.36 -8.96 -0.28
N TYR A 122 -17.84 -9.60 0.78
CA TYR A 122 -16.41 -9.91 1.00
C TYR A 122 -15.48 -8.69 1.19
N GLU A 123 -16.02 -7.49 1.38
CA GLU A 123 -15.23 -6.27 1.63
C GLU A 123 -14.94 -6.00 3.10
N GLY A 124 -15.56 -6.71 4.06
CA GLY A 124 -15.50 -6.38 5.49
C GLY A 124 -14.08 -6.15 6.02
N ASP A 125 -13.19 -7.11 5.88
CA ASP A 125 -11.81 -6.99 6.38
C ASP A 125 -11.03 -5.90 5.62
N ALA A 126 -11.25 -5.77 4.30
CA ALA A 126 -10.62 -4.74 3.50
C ALA A 126 -11.11 -3.33 3.86
N LEU A 127 -12.40 -3.18 4.16
CA LEU A 127 -12.97 -1.92 4.63
C LEU A 127 -12.38 -1.50 5.98
N ASP A 128 -12.37 -2.41 6.95
CA ASP A 128 -11.85 -2.15 8.30
C ASP A 128 -10.36 -1.76 8.24
N ASP A 129 -9.56 -2.50 7.51
CA ASP A 129 -8.13 -2.25 7.38
C ASP A 129 -7.84 -0.95 6.60
N THR A 130 -8.63 -0.67 5.56
CA THR A 130 -8.52 0.57 4.78
C THR A 130 -8.82 1.79 5.64
N GLN A 131 -9.87 1.74 6.45
CA GLN A 131 -10.23 2.81 7.37
C GLN A 131 -9.16 2.99 8.45
N ALA A 132 -8.75 1.90 9.10
CA ALA A 132 -7.72 1.93 10.14
C ALA A 132 -6.39 2.51 9.63
N LEU A 133 -5.99 2.14 8.41
CA LEU A 133 -4.78 2.66 7.79
C LEU A 133 -4.89 4.15 7.48
N ALA A 134 -6.04 4.60 6.96
CA ALA A 134 -6.26 6.01 6.65
C ALA A 134 -6.25 6.88 7.91
N ASP A 135 -6.87 6.42 8.99
CA ASP A 135 -6.89 7.12 10.28
C ASP A 135 -5.48 7.21 10.87
N LEU A 136 -4.73 6.11 10.88
CA LEU A 136 -3.36 6.09 11.38
C LEU A 136 -2.43 7.02 10.57
N LEU A 137 -2.55 7.04 9.26
CA LEU A 137 -1.80 7.94 8.39
C LEU A 137 -2.13 9.41 8.67
N LYS A 138 -3.40 9.73 8.88
CA LYS A 138 -3.87 11.07 9.24
C LYS A 138 -3.27 11.52 10.57
N ASP A 139 -3.29 10.65 11.58
CA ASP A 139 -2.74 10.93 12.91
C ASP A 139 -1.22 11.18 12.87
N GLN A 140 -0.54 10.56 11.92
CA GLN A 140 0.89 10.77 11.69
C GLN A 140 1.20 11.97 10.75
N GLY A 141 0.18 12.71 10.32
CA GLY A 141 0.32 13.91 9.49
C GLY A 141 0.57 13.63 8.00
N MET A 142 0.20 12.44 7.52
CA MET A 142 0.24 12.05 6.11
C MET A 142 -1.13 11.52 5.67
N PRO A 143 -2.15 12.38 5.51
CA PRO A 143 -3.48 11.92 5.13
C PRO A 143 -3.46 11.25 3.74
N ALA A 144 -4.14 10.10 3.66
CA ALA A 144 -4.44 9.44 2.40
C ALA A 144 -5.72 10.05 1.79
N HIS A 145 -5.82 10.00 0.47
CA HIS A 145 -7.11 10.16 -0.19
C HIS A 145 -7.93 8.88 0.02
N LEU A 146 -8.95 8.96 0.85
CA LEU A 146 -9.81 7.83 1.21
C LEU A 146 -11.13 7.91 0.48
N GLU A 147 -11.54 6.84 -0.20
CA GLU A 147 -12.87 6.67 -0.76
C GLU A 147 -13.49 5.35 -0.30
N ILE A 148 -14.64 5.43 0.34
CA ILE A 148 -15.46 4.26 0.71
C ILE A 148 -16.68 4.23 -0.20
N TRP A 149 -16.81 3.18 -0.99
CA TRP A 149 -17.89 3.00 -1.94
C TRP A 149 -19.08 2.24 -1.28
N GLY A 150 -20.22 2.22 -1.95
CA GLY A 150 -21.49 1.74 -1.36
C GLY A 150 -21.55 0.24 -1.08
N GLY A 151 -22.68 -0.19 -0.47
CA GLY A 151 -22.93 -1.59 -0.12
C GLY A 151 -23.19 -2.52 -1.30
N ASP A 152 -23.29 -1.99 -2.50
CA ASP A 152 -23.36 -2.73 -3.76
C ASP A 152 -21.98 -3.08 -4.34
N VAL A 153 -20.90 -2.55 -3.74
CA VAL A 153 -19.53 -2.73 -4.19
C VAL A 153 -18.89 -3.92 -3.49
N SER A 154 -18.77 -5.02 -4.19
CA SER A 154 -18.17 -6.27 -3.70
C SER A 154 -16.69 -6.39 -4.04
N HIS A 155 -16.02 -7.31 -3.34
CA HIS A 155 -14.59 -7.59 -3.49
C HIS A 155 -14.30 -8.42 -4.74
N ASP A 156 -14.32 -7.77 -5.90
CA ASP A 156 -14.14 -8.42 -7.20
C ASP A 156 -13.54 -7.53 -8.29
N TRP A 157 -13.14 -8.17 -9.40
CA TRP A 157 -12.50 -7.52 -10.53
C TRP A 157 -13.35 -6.47 -11.24
N TYR A 158 -14.68 -6.60 -11.23
CA TYR A 158 -15.57 -5.62 -11.85
C TYR A 158 -15.43 -4.27 -11.14
N TRP A 159 -15.53 -4.27 -9.81
CA TRP A 159 -15.44 -3.06 -9.01
C TRP A 159 -14.04 -2.49 -8.97
N TRP A 160 -13.02 -3.33 -8.84
CA TRP A 160 -11.63 -2.86 -8.92
C TRP A 160 -11.28 -2.22 -10.26
N GLY A 161 -11.85 -2.70 -11.37
CA GLY A 161 -11.75 -2.06 -12.68
C GLY A 161 -12.39 -0.67 -12.72
N LYS A 162 -13.52 -0.48 -12.02
CA LYS A 162 -14.16 0.83 -11.85
C LYS A 162 -13.31 1.78 -11.00
N MET A 163 -12.80 1.31 -9.86
CA MET A 163 -11.90 2.07 -9.00
C MET A 163 -10.65 2.51 -9.76
N TRP A 164 -10.01 1.59 -10.49
CA TRP A 164 -8.84 1.90 -11.30
C TRP A 164 -9.13 2.96 -12.36
N SER A 165 -10.25 2.85 -13.05
CA SER A 165 -10.66 3.83 -14.07
C SER A 165 -10.86 5.23 -13.51
N LEU A 166 -11.22 5.35 -12.23
CA LEU A 166 -11.35 6.63 -11.53
C LEU A 166 -9.98 7.19 -11.11
N PHE A 167 -9.08 6.34 -10.60
CA PHE A 167 -7.82 6.79 -9.98
C PHE A 167 -6.66 6.92 -10.96
N ALA A 168 -6.61 6.09 -12.02
CA ALA A 168 -5.51 6.14 -12.99
C ALA A 168 -5.29 7.52 -13.62
N PRO A 169 -6.32 8.27 -14.06
CA PRO A 169 -6.14 9.62 -14.59
C PRO A 169 -5.51 10.58 -13.60
N ARG A 170 -5.89 10.50 -12.30
CA ARG A 170 -5.35 11.36 -11.24
C ARG A 170 -3.84 11.19 -11.06
N ILE A 171 -3.33 9.96 -11.26
CA ILE A 171 -1.89 9.67 -11.15
C ILE A 171 -1.13 10.18 -12.38
N LEU A 172 -1.71 10.03 -13.56
CA LEU A 172 -1.10 10.40 -14.84
C LEU A 172 -1.03 11.92 -15.05
N GLU A 173 -1.91 12.67 -14.41
CA GLU A 173 -1.96 14.14 -14.47
C GLU A 173 -0.99 14.83 -13.51
N VAL A 174 -0.40 14.12 -12.55
CA VAL A 174 0.65 14.65 -11.66
C VAL A 174 1.93 14.84 -12.47
N LYS A 175 2.14 16.07 -12.96
CA LYS A 175 3.34 16.50 -13.66
C LYS A 175 4.44 16.93 -12.70
#